data_9a7e86ddf941755551bd498379cca7ee
#
_entry.id   9a7e86ddf941755551bd498379cca7ee
#
_cell.length_a   1.000
_cell.length_b   1.000
_cell.length_c   1.000
_cell.angle_alpha   90.00
_cell.angle_beta   90.00
_cell.angle_gamma   90.00
#
_symmetry.space_group_name_H-M   'P 1'
#
loop_
_entity.id
_entity.type
_entity.pdbx_description
1 polymer ?
#
loop_
_entity_poly.entity_id
_entity_poly.type
_entity_poly.pdbx_seq_one_letter_code
_entity_poly.pdbx_strand_id
1 'polypeptide(L)'
;MERILQRWYDMISIRSVNGHEAQMADYVANVLREFGMDPHYSYFEEDTARERPSVWSVLDSGQPGKTVLLIGHLDTVDVSDRWKTDPFTPTEIDGKVYGCGAMDMKGGLSAILETLTYYAAHLNEINGKILACFVADEEGLSKGTYQLVAEDVIHADYAIMGECRYDNVAVGFRGRYSFEVIVHGQTAHASHYPEVGENALISGGRLAAAIEALPTLQHPHLKHGTWCVRYMEGGNPGTLVVPEKCYLFVDRYVVPGETDEICIAQIMEAAEQLGLSGKVDVRLKPRKSPYMQSFTVEEDHPLVKILQEEFYSVTGKDLPCAYDASVCDSNILAVSLGIPVVTFGPSGGNMHGDNEYGYAWQVKNCGEVYRRTVARLLSGEV
;
A
#
# COMPACT_ATOMS: atom_id res chain seq x y z
N MET A 1 -29.75 -6.33 -10.82
CA MET A 1 -28.27 -6.41 -10.60
C MET A 1 -28.07 -6.80 -9.16
N GLU A 2 -27.11 -7.66 -8.83
CA GLU A 2 -26.81 -7.99 -7.46
C GLU A 2 -26.26 -6.75 -6.72
N ARG A 3 -26.64 -6.58 -5.46
CA ARG A 3 -26.30 -5.39 -4.66
C ARG A 3 -24.77 -5.11 -4.62
N ILE A 4 -23.97 -6.17 -4.48
CA ILE A 4 -22.50 -6.06 -4.50
C ILE A 4 -21.96 -5.45 -5.80
N LEU A 5 -22.50 -5.84 -6.96
CA LEU A 5 -22.07 -5.28 -8.24
C LEU A 5 -22.56 -3.86 -8.46
N GLN A 6 -23.76 -3.54 -7.96
CA GLN A 6 -24.27 -2.17 -8.03
C GLN A 6 -23.36 -1.22 -7.24
N ARG A 7 -22.97 -1.59 -6.01
CA ARG A 7 -22.03 -0.80 -5.20
C ARG A 7 -20.67 -0.62 -5.89
N TRP A 8 -20.17 -1.67 -6.51
CA TRP A 8 -18.92 -1.57 -7.26
C TRP A 8 -19.02 -0.57 -8.41
N TYR A 9 -20.11 -0.62 -9.19
CA TYR A 9 -20.35 0.31 -10.29
C TYR A 9 -20.58 1.74 -9.79
N ASP A 10 -21.33 1.92 -8.71
CA ASP A 10 -21.51 3.23 -8.09
C ASP A 10 -20.16 3.83 -7.66
N MET A 11 -19.30 3.03 -7.01
CA MET A 11 -17.97 3.48 -6.59
C MET A 11 -17.04 3.79 -7.78
N ILE A 12 -17.07 3.00 -8.87
CA ILE A 12 -16.34 3.33 -10.09
C ILE A 12 -16.77 4.70 -10.62
N SER A 13 -18.05 5.03 -10.53
CA SER A 13 -18.60 6.30 -11.00
C SER A 13 -18.22 7.51 -10.12
N ILE A 14 -17.63 7.27 -8.95
CA ILE A 14 -17.11 8.32 -8.07
C ILE A 14 -15.64 8.56 -8.38
N ARG A 15 -15.31 9.81 -8.75
CA ARG A 15 -13.91 10.23 -8.92
C ARG A 15 -13.25 10.41 -7.55
N SER A 16 -12.47 9.43 -7.12
CA SER A 16 -11.74 9.45 -5.86
C SER A 16 -10.22 9.39 -6.06
N VAL A 17 -9.72 10.14 -7.02
CA VAL A 17 -8.28 10.27 -7.25
C VAL A 17 -7.60 10.78 -5.98
N ASN A 18 -6.42 10.26 -5.67
CA ASN A 18 -5.65 10.60 -4.48
C ASN A 18 -5.63 12.12 -4.24
N GLY A 19 -6.13 12.56 -3.10
CA GLY A 19 -6.38 13.96 -2.78
C GLY A 19 -7.85 14.39 -2.82
N HIS A 20 -8.77 13.54 -3.31
CA HIS A 20 -10.19 13.85 -3.52
C HIS A 20 -11.10 12.71 -3.06
N GLU A 21 -10.85 12.17 -1.85
CA GLU A 21 -11.52 10.98 -1.34
C GLU A 21 -12.90 11.26 -0.70
N ALA A 22 -13.24 12.52 -0.42
CA ALA A 22 -14.45 12.89 0.35
C ALA A 22 -15.74 12.28 -0.17
N GLN A 23 -15.99 12.34 -1.49
CA GLN A 23 -17.21 11.81 -2.07
C GLN A 23 -17.32 10.28 -1.93
N MET A 24 -16.21 9.58 -2.06
CA MET A 24 -16.12 8.13 -1.86
C MET A 24 -16.35 7.76 -0.39
N ALA A 25 -15.75 8.51 0.53
CA ALA A 25 -15.95 8.33 1.96
C ALA A 25 -17.43 8.55 2.37
N ASP A 26 -18.06 9.58 1.83
CA ASP A 26 -19.49 9.84 2.06
C ASP A 26 -20.37 8.73 1.51
N TYR A 27 -20.05 8.20 0.31
CA TYR A 27 -20.77 7.05 -0.25
C TYR A 27 -20.69 5.84 0.69
N VAL A 28 -19.48 5.47 1.12
CA VAL A 28 -19.24 4.36 2.05
C VAL A 28 -20.00 4.59 3.36
N ALA A 29 -19.88 5.76 3.97
CA ALA A 29 -20.55 6.09 5.22
C ALA A 29 -22.09 6.02 5.09
N ASN A 30 -22.65 6.43 3.95
CA ASN A 30 -24.09 6.32 3.71
C ASN A 30 -24.54 4.86 3.60
N VAL A 31 -23.78 4.01 2.88
CA VAL A 31 -24.05 2.56 2.85
C VAL A 31 -24.04 1.97 4.26
N LEU A 32 -23.05 2.31 5.09
CA LEU A 32 -22.98 1.82 6.46
C LEU A 32 -24.20 2.25 7.29
N ARG A 33 -24.62 3.52 7.20
CA ARG A 33 -25.82 4.04 7.90
C ARG A 33 -27.12 3.37 7.47
N GLU A 34 -27.28 3.07 6.18
CA GLU A 34 -28.46 2.36 5.66
C GLU A 34 -28.66 0.99 6.30
N PHE A 35 -27.59 0.37 6.78
CA PHE A 35 -27.61 -0.92 7.48
C PHE A 35 -27.48 -0.78 9.00
N GLY A 36 -27.70 0.42 9.55
CA GLY A 36 -27.76 0.66 11.00
C GLY A 36 -26.39 0.68 11.69
N MET A 37 -25.31 0.79 10.93
CA MET A 37 -23.97 0.98 11.47
C MET A 37 -23.69 2.47 11.71
N ASP A 38 -22.76 2.78 12.62
CA ASP A 38 -22.34 4.14 12.96
C ASP A 38 -20.95 4.42 12.35
N PRO A 39 -20.86 5.10 11.19
CA PRO A 39 -19.57 5.43 10.58
C PRO A 39 -18.98 6.68 11.22
N HIS A 40 -17.68 6.61 11.49
CA HIS A 40 -16.85 7.68 11.99
C HIS A 40 -15.88 8.14 10.92
N TYR A 41 -15.54 9.44 10.93
CA TYR A 41 -14.58 10.03 10.00
C TYR A 41 -13.30 10.40 10.75
N SER A 42 -12.16 10.07 10.16
CA SER A 42 -10.83 10.48 10.63
C SER A 42 -10.13 11.28 9.55
N TYR A 43 -9.46 12.36 9.96
CA TYR A 43 -8.74 13.27 9.06
C TYR A 43 -7.31 13.43 9.56
N PHE A 44 -6.32 13.31 8.70
CA PHE A 44 -4.96 13.64 9.09
C PHE A 44 -4.76 15.16 9.16
N GLU A 45 -3.81 15.60 9.98
CA GLU A 45 -3.65 17.02 10.41
C GLU A 45 -3.55 18.01 9.24
N GLU A 46 -2.90 17.61 8.14
CA GLU A 46 -2.71 18.49 6.98
C GLU A 46 -3.96 18.63 6.11
N ASP A 47 -4.97 17.78 6.29
CA ASP A 47 -6.23 17.86 5.55
C ASP A 47 -7.17 18.90 6.16
N THR A 48 -6.74 20.16 6.11
CA THR A 48 -7.51 21.29 6.67
C THR A 48 -8.82 21.55 5.92
N ALA A 49 -8.90 21.16 4.65
CA ALA A 49 -10.10 21.25 3.82
C ALA A 49 -11.09 20.11 4.08
N ARG A 50 -10.68 19.06 4.79
CA ARG A 50 -11.45 17.84 5.04
C ARG A 50 -11.93 17.14 3.76
N GLU A 51 -11.05 17.10 2.76
CA GLU A 51 -11.30 16.46 1.47
C GLU A 51 -10.80 15.02 1.41
N ARG A 52 -10.07 14.57 2.42
CA ARG A 52 -9.36 13.30 2.46
C ARG A 52 -9.68 12.47 3.71
N PRO A 53 -10.96 12.23 4.01
CA PRO A 53 -11.33 11.45 5.19
C PRO A 53 -11.12 9.95 4.99
N SER A 54 -10.63 9.29 6.03
CA SER A 54 -10.86 7.86 6.25
C SER A 54 -12.21 7.66 6.95
N VAL A 55 -12.87 6.55 6.67
CA VAL A 55 -14.14 6.15 7.32
C VAL A 55 -13.94 4.82 8.02
N TRP A 56 -14.42 4.71 9.25
CA TRP A 56 -14.39 3.44 9.98
C TRP A 56 -15.68 3.20 10.74
N SER A 57 -15.99 1.94 11.01
CA SER A 57 -17.15 1.52 11.78
C SER A 57 -16.92 0.17 12.44
N VAL A 58 -17.56 -0.07 13.57
CA VAL A 58 -17.52 -1.35 14.28
C VAL A 58 -18.90 -2.00 14.25
N LEU A 59 -18.93 -3.24 13.85
CA LEU A 59 -20.09 -4.13 13.99
C LEU A 59 -19.83 -5.07 15.17
N ASP A 60 -20.51 -4.84 16.28
CA ASP A 60 -20.35 -5.59 17.52
C ASP A 60 -21.53 -6.55 17.74
N SER A 61 -21.26 -7.85 17.85
CA SER A 61 -22.29 -8.85 18.13
C SER A 61 -22.84 -8.79 19.57
N GLY A 62 -22.18 -8.04 20.45
CA GLY A 62 -22.48 -8.03 21.88
C GLY A 62 -22.04 -9.29 22.63
N GLN A 63 -21.41 -10.25 21.95
CA GLN A 63 -20.86 -11.46 22.53
C GLN A 63 -19.33 -11.34 22.66
N PRO A 64 -18.73 -11.92 23.71
CA PRO A 64 -17.27 -11.99 23.81
C PRO A 64 -16.69 -12.76 22.62
N GLY A 65 -15.59 -12.29 22.07
CA GLY A 65 -14.92 -12.92 20.93
C GLY A 65 -13.78 -12.05 20.40
N LYS A 66 -13.21 -12.48 19.29
CA LYS A 66 -12.12 -11.81 18.58
C LYS A 66 -12.64 -10.64 17.75
N THR A 67 -11.72 -9.80 17.29
CA THR A 67 -12.00 -8.74 16.31
C THR A 67 -11.32 -9.05 14.98
N VAL A 68 -12.08 -9.04 13.90
CA VAL A 68 -11.56 -9.11 12.53
C VAL A 68 -11.62 -7.73 11.89
N LEU A 69 -10.47 -7.24 11.41
CA LEU A 69 -10.39 -6.02 10.62
C LEU A 69 -10.58 -6.34 9.14
N LEU A 70 -11.51 -5.65 8.50
CA LEU A 70 -11.63 -5.57 7.04
C LEU A 70 -11.22 -4.15 6.63
N ILE A 71 -10.20 -4.03 5.77
CA ILE A 71 -9.62 -2.74 5.41
C ILE A 71 -9.37 -2.63 3.92
N GLY A 72 -9.52 -1.41 3.38
CA GLY A 72 -9.18 -1.07 2.01
C GLY A 72 -9.16 0.43 1.80
N HIS A 73 -8.50 0.89 0.71
CA HIS A 73 -8.34 2.30 0.43
C HIS A 73 -9.44 2.86 -0.49
N LEU A 74 -9.75 4.15 -0.29
CA LEU A 74 -10.78 4.90 -1.00
C LEU A 74 -10.26 5.57 -2.26
N ASP A 75 -8.97 5.89 -2.27
CA ASP A 75 -8.33 6.64 -3.34
C ASP A 75 -7.98 5.74 -4.54
N THR A 76 -7.69 6.38 -5.64
CA THR A 76 -7.15 5.78 -6.86
C THR A 76 -6.00 6.65 -7.36
N VAL A 77 -5.16 6.09 -8.23
CA VAL A 77 -4.20 6.89 -8.99
C VAL A 77 -4.90 7.87 -9.93
N ASP A 78 -4.16 8.87 -10.43
CA ASP A 78 -4.68 9.83 -11.41
C ASP A 78 -4.90 9.15 -12.78
N VAL A 79 -5.79 9.73 -13.58
CA VAL A 79 -6.15 9.23 -14.91
C VAL A 79 -5.53 10.10 -16.00
N SER A 80 -5.08 9.46 -17.08
CA SER A 80 -4.57 10.14 -18.26
C SER A 80 -5.68 10.35 -19.31
N ASP A 81 -5.38 11.08 -20.38
CA ASP A 81 -6.26 11.29 -21.53
C ASP A 81 -6.25 10.14 -22.56
N ARG A 82 -5.54 9.04 -22.26
CA ARG A 82 -5.39 7.88 -23.17
C ARG A 82 -6.39 6.75 -22.92
N TRP A 83 -7.33 6.96 -21.99
CA TRP A 83 -8.41 6.00 -21.76
C TRP A 83 -9.31 5.86 -22.99
N LYS A 84 -9.70 4.63 -23.34
CA LYS A 84 -10.60 4.32 -24.46
C LYS A 84 -12.08 4.45 -24.10
N THR A 85 -12.40 4.32 -22.81
CA THR A 85 -13.71 4.53 -22.20
C THR A 85 -13.59 5.68 -21.21
N ASP A 86 -14.71 6.26 -20.78
CA ASP A 86 -14.69 7.18 -19.65
C ASP A 86 -14.26 6.41 -18.38
N PRO A 87 -13.16 6.80 -17.69
CA PRO A 87 -12.65 6.10 -16.51
C PRO A 87 -13.63 6.12 -15.32
N PHE A 88 -14.61 7.02 -15.31
CA PHE A 88 -15.61 7.14 -14.24
C PHE A 88 -17.01 6.69 -14.69
N THR A 89 -17.10 5.95 -15.79
CA THR A 89 -18.33 5.28 -16.25
C THR A 89 -18.05 3.79 -16.39
N PRO A 90 -18.54 2.93 -15.46
CA PRO A 90 -18.28 1.49 -15.51
C PRO A 90 -18.78 0.91 -16.84
N THR A 91 -17.83 0.41 -17.65
CA THR A 91 -18.12 -0.06 -19.00
C THR A 91 -17.78 -1.54 -19.13
N GLU A 92 -18.79 -2.38 -19.31
CA GLU A 92 -18.57 -3.82 -19.49
C GLU A 92 -18.33 -4.17 -20.96
N ILE A 93 -17.17 -4.78 -21.26
CA ILE A 93 -16.79 -5.27 -22.57
C ILE A 93 -16.13 -6.64 -22.40
N ASP A 94 -16.62 -7.67 -23.07
CA ASP A 94 -16.07 -9.04 -23.06
C ASP A 94 -15.87 -9.61 -21.64
N GLY A 95 -16.81 -9.35 -20.74
CA GLY A 95 -16.80 -9.83 -19.35
C GLY A 95 -15.81 -9.09 -18.42
N LYS A 96 -15.22 -7.99 -18.91
CA LYS A 96 -14.37 -7.07 -18.15
C LYS A 96 -15.14 -5.78 -17.89
N VAL A 97 -15.06 -5.28 -16.68
CA VAL A 97 -15.63 -3.97 -16.30
C VAL A 97 -14.48 -2.98 -16.23
N TYR A 98 -14.46 -2.05 -17.19
CA TYR A 98 -13.46 -0.99 -17.28
C TYR A 98 -13.90 0.21 -16.42
N GLY A 99 -12.93 0.76 -15.68
CA GLY A 99 -13.09 1.96 -14.87
C GLY A 99 -11.93 2.19 -13.94
N CYS A 100 -11.70 3.41 -13.53
CA CYS A 100 -10.63 3.78 -12.60
C CYS A 100 -10.94 3.22 -11.19
N GLY A 101 -10.00 2.44 -10.65
CA GLY A 101 -10.17 1.72 -9.40
C GLY A 101 -11.06 0.47 -9.53
N ALA A 102 -11.41 0.03 -10.75
CA ALA A 102 -12.21 -1.19 -10.92
C ALA A 102 -11.53 -2.41 -10.33
N MET A 103 -10.21 -2.49 -10.45
CA MET A 103 -9.36 -3.49 -9.85
C MET A 103 -8.81 -2.98 -8.51
N ASP A 104 -8.23 -1.79 -8.48
CA ASP A 104 -7.46 -1.23 -7.38
C ASP A 104 -8.13 0.01 -6.78
N MET A 105 -8.90 -0.10 -5.62
CA MET A 105 -9.37 -1.39 -5.09
C MET A 105 -10.88 -1.37 -4.80
N LYS A 106 -11.68 -0.62 -5.63
CA LYS A 106 -13.15 -0.46 -5.43
C LYS A 106 -13.91 -1.80 -5.44
N GLY A 107 -13.39 -2.81 -6.17
CA GLY A 107 -13.91 -4.17 -6.11
C GLY A 107 -13.79 -4.80 -4.73
N GLY A 108 -12.62 -4.62 -4.07
CA GLY A 108 -12.37 -5.04 -2.70
C GLY A 108 -13.26 -4.31 -1.69
N LEU A 109 -13.42 -2.99 -1.85
CA LEU A 109 -14.32 -2.19 -1.01
C LEU A 109 -15.77 -2.71 -1.10
N SER A 110 -16.22 -3.07 -2.32
CA SER A 110 -17.54 -3.63 -2.52
C SER A 110 -17.73 -4.97 -1.81
N ALA A 111 -16.72 -5.84 -1.84
CA ALA A 111 -16.73 -7.12 -1.14
C ALA A 111 -16.75 -6.94 0.40
N ILE A 112 -16.00 -5.97 0.92
CA ILE A 112 -16.03 -5.59 2.35
C ILE A 112 -17.42 -5.09 2.74
N LEU A 113 -17.99 -4.14 1.99
CA LEU A 113 -19.33 -3.60 2.26
C LEU A 113 -20.42 -4.68 2.20
N GLU A 114 -20.32 -5.66 1.28
CA GLU A 114 -21.29 -6.76 1.20
C GLU A 114 -21.19 -7.64 2.45
N THR A 115 -19.99 -7.95 2.92
CA THR A 115 -19.75 -8.71 4.16
C THR A 115 -20.34 -8.00 5.37
N LEU A 116 -20.08 -6.70 5.53
CA LEU A 116 -20.61 -5.89 6.63
C LEU A 116 -22.13 -5.85 6.64
N THR A 117 -22.73 -5.57 5.48
CA THR A 117 -24.19 -5.46 5.37
C THR A 117 -24.90 -6.80 5.53
N TYR A 118 -24.24 -7.91 5.22
CA TYR A 118 -24.72 -9.24 5.57
C TYR A 118 -24.78 -9.41 7.10
N TYR A 119 -23.66 -9.19 7.79
CA TYR A 119 -23.59 -9.39 9.25
C TYR A 119 -24.38 -8.35 10.04
N ALA A 120 -24.59 -7.15 9.52
CA ALA A 120 -25.52 -6.19 10.15
C ALA A 120 -26.95 -6.75 10.28
N ALA A 121 -27.36 -7.62 9.37
CA ALA A 121 -28.65 -8.32 9.43
C ALA A 121 -28.58 -9.69 10.14
N HIS A 122 -27.38 -10.21 10.42
CA HIS A 122 -27.15 -11.59 10.91
C HIS A 122 -26.13 -11.60 12.07
N LEU A 123 -26.21 -10.64 13.00
CA LEU A 123 -25.28 -10.50 14.12
C LEU A 123 -25.16 -11.74 15.01
N ASN A 124 -26.22 -12.54 15.06
CA ASN A 124 -26.25 -13.79 15.83
C ASN A 124 -25.40 -14.93 15.22
N GLU A 125 -24.86 -14.75 14.02
CA GLU A 125 -23.99 -15.73 13.37
C GLU A 125 -22.51 -15.58 13.75
N ILE A 126 -22.14 -14.52 14.48
CA ILE A 126 -20.76 -14.22 14.87
C ILE A 126 -20.64 -13.94 16.38
N ASN A 127 -19.46 -14.19 16.94
CA ASN A 127 -19.07 -13.78 18.29
C ASN A 127 -17.89 -12.80 18.19
N GLY A 128 -17.97 -11.67 18.91
CA GLY A 128 -16.95 -10.61 18.83
C GLY A 128 -17.32 -9.52 17.84
N LYS A 129 -16.33 -8.98 17.10
CA LYS A 129 -16.47 -7.74 16.36
C LYS A 129 -15.90 -7.83 14.93
N ILE A 130 -16.50 -7.06 14.03
CA ILE A 130 -15.90 -6.70 12.75
C ILE A 130 -15.61 -5.21 12.80
N LEU A 131 -14.32 -4.85 12.75
CA LEU A 131 -13.87 -3.49 12.51
C LEU A 131 -13.70 -3.31 11.01
N ALA A 132 -14.28 -2.28 10.44
CA ALA A 132 -14.09 -1.93 9.04
C ALA A 132 -13.42 -0.57 8.92
N CYS A 133 -12.36 -0.49 8.13
CA CYS A 133 -11.64 0.75 7.85
C CYS A 133 -11.53 0.97 6.34
N PHE A 134 -11.95 2.14 5.89
CA PHE A 134 -11.89 2.61 4.52
C PHE A 134 -10.98 3.83 4.52
N VAL A 135 -9.75 3.68 4.06
CA VAL A 135 -8.67 4.63 4.31
C VAL A 135 -8.35 5.51 3.12
N ALA A 136 -7.93 6.73 3.39
CA ALA A 136 -7.46 7.68 2.39
C ALA A 136 -5.93 7.62 2.23
N ASP A 137 -5.42 8.06 1.06
CA ASP A 137 -3.99 8.31 0.80
C ASP A 137 -3.11 7.04 0.75
N GLU A 138 -3.67 5.86 0.45
CA GLU A 138 -2.86 4.65 0.29
C GLU A 138 -1.90 4.81 -0.89
N GLU A 139 -2.40 5.24 -2.05
CA GLU A 139 -1.66 5.50 -3.29
C GLU A 139 -0.61 6.65 -3.18
N GLY A 140 -0.61 7.33 -2.05
CA GLY A 140 0.32 8.40 -1.75
C GLY A 140 1.33 8.05 -0.67
N LEU A 141 0.98 8.32 0.57
CA LEU A 141 1.84 8.17 1.74
C LEU A 141 1.20 7.33 2.86
N SER A 142 0.05 6.71 2.61
CA SER A 142 -0.71 5.90 3.58
C SER A 142 -1.09 6.66 4.86
N LYS A 143 -1.31 7.98 4.73
CA LYS A 143 -1.59 8.82 5.89
C LYS A 143 -2.87 8.43 6.61
N GLY A 144 -3.90 7.97 5.87
CA GLY A 144 -5.16 7.54 6.45
C GLY A 144 -4.99 6.38 7.42
N THR A 145 -4.27 5.34 7.05
CA THR A 145 -4.00 4.20 7.93
C THR A 145 -3.14 4.60 9.12
N TYR A 146 -2.07 5.40 8.91
CA TYR A 146 -1.27 5.91 10.03
C TYR A 146 -2.07 6.81 10.97
N GLN A 147 -3.04 7.58 10.46
CA GLN A 147 -3.93 8.40 11.29
C GLN A 147 -4.81 7.52 12.20
N LEU A 148 -5.41 6.46 11.65
CA LEU A 148 -6.22 5.52 12.44
C LEU A 148 -5.38 4.80 13.51
N VAL A 149 -4.11 4.51 13.23
CA VAL A 149 -3.16 3.98 14.23
C VAL A 149 -2.88 5.03 15.32
N ALA A 150 -2.64 6.27 14.94
CA ALA A 150 -2.36 7.36 15.88
C ALA A 150 -3.57 7.72 16.77
N GLU A 151 -4.78 7.56 16.25
CA GLU A 151 -6.05 7.75 16.98
C GLU A 151 -6.44 6.54 17.84
N ASP A 152 -5.62 5.49 17.84
CA ASP A 152 -5.88 4.24 18.58
C ASP A 152 -7.21 3.56 18.19
N VAL A 153 -7.58 3.65 16.90
CA VAL A 153 -8.82 3.07 16.35
C VAL A 153 -8.68 1.58 16.09
N ILE A 154 -7.48 1.15 15.60
CA ILE A 154 -7.30 -0.19 15.08
C ILE A 154 -6.88 -1.15 16.20
N HIS A 155 -7.85 -1.93 16.68
CA HIS A 155 -7.65 -3.05 17.59
C HIS A 155 -8.27 -4.30 16.97
N ALA A 156 -7.45 -5.25 16.51
CA ALA A 156 -7.93 -6.45 15.87
C ALA A 156 -6.99 -7.65 16.13
N ASP A 157 -7.57 -8.84 16.15
CA ASP A 157 -6.81 -10.10 16.24
C ASP A 157 -6.35 -10.59 14.86
N TYR A 158 -7.08 -10.22 13.82
CA TYR A 158 -6.81 -10.59 12.42
C TYR A 158 -7.19 -9.45 11.49
N ALA A 159 -6.50 -9.34 10.35
CA ALA A 159 -6.83 -8.36 9.32
C ALA A 159 -6.87 -8.99 7.92
N ILE A 160 -7.84 -8.57 7.11
CA ILE A 160 -7.93 -8.84 5.69
C ILE A 160 -7.88 -7.49 4.96
N MET A 161 -6.81 -7.28 4.21
CA MET A 161 -6.66 -6.15 3.28
C MET A 161 -7.29 -6.56 1.94
N GLY A 162 -8.27 -5.80 1.48
CA GLY A 162 -9.08 -6.13 0.29
C GLY A 162 -8.43 -5.78 -1.05
N GLU A 163 -7.11 -5.67 -1.10
CA GLU A 163 -6.31 -5.37 -2.30
C GLU A 163 -6.36 -6.44 -3.39
N CYS A 164 -6.00 -6.05 -4.59
CA CYS A 164 -6.14 -6.79 -5.84
C CYS A 164 -5.24 -8.04 -5.93
N ARG A 165 -5.59 -9.12 -5.20
CA ARG A 165 -4.88 -10.40 -5.12
C ARG A 165 -5.84 -11.59 -5.20
N TYR A 166 -6.43 -11.87 -6.40
CA TYR A 166 -7.43 -12.93 -6.52
C TYR A 166 -6.84 -14.34 -6.68
N ASP A 167 -5.75 -14.48 -7.43
CA ASP A 167 -5.18 -15.81 -7.75
C ASP A 167 -4.15 -16.29 -6.72
N ASN A 168 -3.91 -15.51 -5.69
CA ASN A 168 -3.05 -15.83 -4.56
C ASN A 168 -3.41 -14.97 -3.35
N VAL A 169 -3.01 -15.40 -2.15
CA VAL A 169 -3.06 -14.60 -0.93
C VAL A 169 -1.67 -14.08 -0.61
N ALA A 170 -1.48 -12.76 -0.53
CA ALA A 170 -0.21 -12.23 -0.11
C ALA A 170 -0.10 -12.25 1.41
N VAL A 171 0.97 -12.90 1.89
CA VAL A 171 1.28 -13.12 3.31
C VAL A 171 2.58 -12.42 3.73
N GLY A 172 3.13 -11.56 2.89
CA GLY A 172 4.32 -10.80 3.21
C GLY A 172 4.67 -9.79 2.14
N PHE A 173 5.24 -8.67 2.57
CA PHE A 173 5.65 -7.56 1.73
C PHE A 173 7.05 -7.10 2.12
N ARG A 174 7.81 -6.58 1.14
CA ARG A 174 9.04 -5.86 1.46
C ARG A 174 8.70 -4.57 2.21
N GLY A 175 9.72 -4.01 2.86
CA GLY A 175 9.67 -2.62 3.33
C GLY A 175 10.28 -1.68 2.30
N ARG A 176 10.14 -0.37 2.52
CA ARG A 176 10.69 0.65 1.63
C ARG A 176 11.21 1.84 2.40
N TYR A 177 12.43 2.26 2.04
CA TYR A 177 13.04 3.51 2.45
C TYR A 177 13.39 4.36 1.23
N SER A 178 13.48 5.67 1.42
CA SER A 178 14.01 6.58 0.42
C SER A 178 15.08 7.46 1.07
N PHE A 179 16.21 7.61 0.40
CA PHE A 179 17.36 8.38 0.91
C PHE A 179 17.66 9.57 0.02
N GLU A 180 18.04 10.66 0.65
CA GLU A 180 18.72 11.79 0.04
C GLU A 180 20.21 11.65 0.31
N VAL A 181 21.02 11.63 -0.76
CA VAL A 181 22.48 11.55 -0.69
C VAL A 181 23.06 12.80 -1.34
N ILE A 182 23.87 13.53 -0.61
CA ILE A 182 24.51 14.74 -1.08
C ILE A 182 26.02 14.51 -1.11
N VAL A 183 26.60 14.63 -2.30
CA VAL A 183 28.05 14.54 -2.49
C VAL A 183 28.59 15.96 -2.64
N HIS A 184 29.60 16.28 -1.82
CA HIS A 184 30.29 17.57 -1.83
C HIS A 184 31.60 17.49 -2.61
N GLY A 185 31.87 18.51 -3.36
CA GLY A 185 33.11 18.73 -4.09
C GLY A 185 33.72 20.09 -3.77
N GLN A 186 34.57 20.57 -4.66
CA GLN A 186 35.21 21.89 -4.56
C GLN A 186 35.10 22.61 -5.88
N THR A 187 34.54 23.81 -5.86
CA THR A 187 34.41 24.65 -7.06
C THR A 187 35.77 25.13 -7.55
N ALA A 188 35.89 25.24 -8.85
CA ALA A 188 37.03 25.88 -9.57
C ALA A 188 36.58 26.30 -10.97
N HIS A 189 37.39 27.08 -11.67
CA HIS A 189 37.14 27.32 -13.09
C HIS A 189 37.41 26.05 -13.88
N ALA A 190 36.50 25.66 -14.79
CA ALA A 190 36.58 24.38 -15.48
C ALA A 190 37.87 24.17 -16.29
N SER A 191 38.54 25.23 -16.74
CA SER A 191 39.83 25.14 -17.45
C SER A 191 41.00 24.74 -16.54
N HIS A 192 40.85 24.77 -15.24
CA HIS A 192 41.86 24.36 -14.26
C HIS A 192 41.63 22.97 -13.67
N TYR A 193 40.54 22.31 -14.08
CA TYR A 193 40.23 20.94 -13.70
C TYR A 193 41.04 19.95 -14.56
N PRO A 194 41.62 18.86 -14.02
CA PRO A 194 41.42 18.34 -12.65
C PRO A 194 42.43 18.84 -11.61
N GLU A 195 43.40 19.71 -11.95
CA GLU A 195 44.47 20.14 -11.05
C GLU A 195 43.91 20.99 -9.88
N VAL A 196 42.82 21.75 -10.12
CA VAL A 196 42.13 22.54 -9.13
C VAL A 196 40.66 22.21 -9.15
N GLY A 197 40.09 22.02 -7.96
CA GLY A 197 38.66 21.67 -7.80
C GLY A 197 38.41 20.19 -7.66
N GLU A 198 37.21 19.87 -7.16
CA GLU A 198 36.72 18.51 -7.04
C GLU A 198 35.31 18.44 -7.63
N ASN A 199 35.12 17.63 -8.65
CA ASN A 199 33.86 17.53 -9.37
C ASN A 199 32.88 16.59 -8.65
N ALA A 200 31.94 17.20 -7.90
CA ALA A 200 30.90 16.46 -7.18
C ALA A 200 29.99 15.61 -8.09
N LEU A 201 29.75 16.04 -9.32
CA LEU A 201 28.92 15.30 -10.26
C LEU A 201 29.57 13.97 -10.69
N ILE A 202 30.90 13.99 -10.92
CA ILE A 202 31.67 12.77 -11.23
C ILE A 202 31.73 11.85 -10.02
N SER A 203 31.98 12.40 -8.84
CA SER A 203 32.00 11.62 -7.58
C SER A 203 30.60 11.04 -7.27
N GLY A 204 29.55 11.82 -7.48
CA GLY A 204 28.16 11.37 -7.35
C GLY A 204 27.80 10.24 -8.31
N GLY A 205 28.22 10.34 -9.58
CA GLY A 205 28.02 9.27 -10.57
C GLY A 205 28.73 7.97 -10.19
N ARG A 206 29.96 8.05 -9.64
CA ARG A 206 30.67 6.87 -9.12
C ARG A 206 29.96 6.26 -7.90
N LEU A 207 29.49 7.12 -6.99
CA LEU A 207 28.76 6.65 -5.80
C LEU A 207 27.40 6.06 -6.20
N ALA A 208 26.68 6.64 -7.17
CA ALA A 208 25.44 6.09 -7.69
C ALA A 208 25.63 4.66 -8.22
N ALA A 209 26.67 4.44 -9.03
CA ALA A 209 27.00 3.12 -9.55
C ALA A 209 27.39 2.13 -8.43
N ALA A 210 28.10 2.59 -7.40
CA ALA A 210 28.45 1.77 -6.25
C ALA A 210 27.24 1.40 -5.40
N ILE A 211 26.27 2.33 -5.21
CA ILE A 211 25.02 2.08 -4.48
C ILE A 211 24.21 1.00 -5.20
N GLU A 212 24.05 1.05 -6.51
CA GLU A 212 23.33 0.03 -7.30
C GLU A 212 23.96 -1.37 -7.17
N ALA A 213 25.24 -1.44 -6.85
CA ALA A 213 25.98 -2.69 -6.67
C ALA A 213 26.07 -3.18 -5.22
N LEU A 214 25.49 -2.45 -4.26
CA LEU A 214 25.52 -2.84 -2.85
C LEU A 214 24.82 -4.18 -2.59
N PRO A 215 25.37 -5.02 -1.71
CA PRO A 215 24.73 -6.27 -1.35
C PRO A 215 23.39 -6.03 -0.62
N THR A 216 22.48 -6.97 -0.80
CA THR A 216 21.19 -7.00 -0.13
C THR A 216 21.04 -8.29 0.67
N LEU A 217 20.33 -8.22 1.79
CA LEU A 217 20.01 -9.41 2.56
C LEU A 217 19.09 -10.34 1.73
N GLN A 218 19.32 -11.66 1.85
CA GLN A 218 18.46 -12.67 1.24
C GLN A 218 17.44 -13.16 2.25
N HIS A 219 16.19 -13.29 1.80
CA HIS A 219 15.08 -13.82 2.60
C HIS A 219 14.43 -15.00 1.86
N PRO A 220 14.04 -16.10 2.54
CA PRO A 220 13.51 -17.30 1.88
C PRO A 220 12.35 -17.04 0.93
N HIS A 221 11.45 -16.16 1.30
CA HIS A 221 10.20 -15.86 0.56
C HIS A 221 10.26 -14.53 -0.19
N LEU A 222 10.67 -13.44 0.46
CA LEU A 222 10.76 -12.10 -0.14
C LEU A 222 11.99 -11.93 -1.06
N LYS A 223 12.82 -12.97 -1.16
CA LYS A 223 14.06 -13.01 -1.96
C LYS A 223 15.08 -11.97 -1.45
N HIS A 224 15.23 -10.86 -2.14
CA HIS A 224 16.20 -9.82 -1.80
C HIS A 224 15.58 -8.44 -1.96
N GLY A 225 16.11 -7.46 -1.24
CA GLY A 225 15.79 -6.06 -1.44
C GLY A 225 16.37 -5.49 -2.74
N THR A 226 16.17 -4.22 -3.01
CA THR A 226 16.67 -3.55 -4.22
C THR A 226 17.25 -2.19 -3.87
N TRP A 227 18.34 -1.81 -4.52
CA TRP A 227 18.84 -0.45 -4.58
C TRP A 227 18.46 0.16 -5.93
N CYS A 228 17.94 1.40 -5.94
CA CYS A 228 17.60 2.11 -7.15
C CYS A 228 17.86 3.62 -7.00
N VAL A 229 18.85 4.13 -7.73
CA VAL A 229 19.10 5.57 -7.83
C VAL A 229 18.15 6.14 -8.85
N ARG A 230 17.07 6.77 -8.37
CA ARG A 230 15.96 7.24 -9.24
C ARG A 230 16.15 8.65 -9.80
N TYR A 231 17.04 9.42 -9.20
CA TYR A 231 17.29 10.78 -9.64
C TYR A 231 18.70 11.21 -9.25
N MET A 232 19.32 12.00 -10.11
CA MET A 232 20.61 12.62 -9.89
C MET A 232 20.65 14.01 -10.52
N GLU A 233 21.11 14.99 -9.77
CA GLU A 233 21.34 16.35 -10.30
C GLU A 233 22.58 17.00 -9.71
N GLY A 234 23.15 17.95 -10.46
CA GLY A 234 24.29 18.75 -10.03
C GLY A 234 24.84 19.63 -11.13
N GLY A 235 25.59 20.64 -10.73
CA GLY A 235 26.18 21.61 -11.65
C GLY A 235 25.18 22.59 -12.28
N ASN A 236 25.72 23.49 -13.10
CA ASN A 236 24.94 24.46 -13.85
C ASN A 236 25.57 24.64 -15.24
N PRO A 237 24.87 24.23 -16.33
CA PRO A 237 25.40 24.35 -17.68
C PRO A 237 25.63 25.80 -18.16
N GLY A 238 25.06 26.80 -17.50
CA GLY A 238 25.25 28.23 -17.79
C GLY A 238 26.51 28.82 -17.19
N THR A 239 27.35 28.04 -16.49
CA THR A 239 28.57 28.53 -15.84
C THR A 239 29.79 27.69 -16.26
N LEU A 240 31.00 28.32 -16.14
CA LEU A 240 32.27 27.64 -16.42
C LEU A 240 32.92 27.15 -15.10
N VAL A 241 32.10 26.53 -14.23
CA VAL A 241 32.51 26.17 -12.87
C VAL A 241 32.42 24.67 -12.66
N VAL A 242 33.42 24.06 -12.01
CA VAL A 242 33.39 22.67 -11.55
C VAL A 242 32.27 22.52 -10.53
N PRO A 243 31.36 21.54 -10.68
CA PRO A 243 30.26 21.32 -9.73
C PRO A 243 30.75 20.98 -8.32
N GLU A 244 30.28 21.75 -7.34
CA GLU A 244 30.62 21.56 -5.92
C GLU A 244 29.61 20.68 -5.16
N LYS A 245 28.49 20.35 -5.80
CA LYS A 245 27.42 19.54 -5.17
C LYS A 245 26.76 18.62 -6.20
N CYS A 246 26.50 17.38 -5.79
CA CYS A 246 25.64 16.45 -6.51
C CYS A 246 24.61 15.86 -5.54
N TYR A 247 23.36 15.88 -5.92
CA TYR A 247 22.25 15.28 -5.18
C TYR A 247 21.84 13.98 -5.85
N LEU A 248 21.65 12.93 -5.05
CA LEU A 248 21.06 11.65 -5.49
C LEU A 248 19.79 11.38 -4.67
N PHE A 249 18.77 10.84 -5.32
CA PHE A 249 17.60 10.27 -4.69
C PHE A 249 17.60 8.76 -4.89
N VAL A 250 17.60 8.01 -3.77
CA VAL A 250 17.78 6.57 -3.76
C VAL A 250 16.57 5.90 -3.12
N ASP A 251 15.91 5.01 -3.84
CA ASP A 251 14.91 4.09 -3.28
C ASP A 251 15.56 2.77 -2.87
N ARG A 252 15.12 2.24 -1.73
CA ARG A 252 15.58 0.99 -1.17
C ARG A 252 14.38 0.15 -0.73
N TYR A 253 14.15 -0.98 -1.40
CA TYR A 253 13.24 -1.99 -0.87
C TYR A 253 14.03 -2.98 -0.01
N VAL A 254 13.50 -3.31 1.16
CA VAL A 254 14.18 -4.10 2.21
C VAL A 254 13.39 -5.36 2.54
N VAL A 255 14.11 -6.35 3.07
CA VAL A 255 13.53 -7.58 3.64
C VAL A 255 13.70 -7.58 5.17
N PRO A 256 13.01 -8.46 5.93
CA PRO A 256 13.17 -8.52 7.37
C PRO A 256 14.64 -8.61 7.81
N GLY A 257 15.01 -7.80 8.81
CA GLY A 257 16.38 -7.67 9.31
C GLY A 257 17.21 -6.52 8.72
N GLU A 258 16.67 -5.79 7.73
CA GLU A 258 17.30 -4.58 7.20
C GLU A 258 16.58 -3.34 7.74
N THR A 259 17.36 -2.38 8.27
CA THR A 259 16.87 -1.09 8.78
C THR A 259 17.44 0.07 7.97
N ASP A 260 16.92 1.26 8.15
CA ASP A 260 17.45 2.48 7.53
C ASP A 260 18.87 2.79 7.99
N GLU A 261 19.22 2.54 9.26
CA GLU A 261 20.57 2.73 9.76
C GLU A 261 21.56 1.79 9.05
N ILE A 262 21.19 0.53 8.84
CA ILE A 262 22.00 -0.43 8.07
C ILE A 262 22.20 0.07 6.65
N CYS A 263 21.15 0.55 6.01
CA CYS A 263 21.21 1.06 4.64
C CYS A 263 22.09 2.33 4.54
N ILE A 264 21.97 3.26 5.50
CA ILE A 264 22.83 4.45 5.57
C ILE A 264 24.30 4.03 5.74
N ALA A 265 24.59 3.09 6.64
CA ALA A 265 25.95 2.59 6.86
C ALA A 265 26.55 1.98 5.58
N GLN A 266 25.77 1.21 4.81
CA GLN A 266 26.21 0.65 3.53
C GLN A 266 26.55 1.73 2.50
N ILE A 267 25.75 2.80 2.38
CA ILE A 267 26.04 3.93 1.47
C ILE A 267 27.31 4.65 1.93
N MET A 268 27.46 4.89 3.23
CA MET A 268 28.64 5.56 3.78
C MET A 268 29.92 4.74 3.57
N GLU A 269 29.87 3.43 3.76
CA GLU A 269 31.00 2.54 3.48
C GLU A 269 31.38 2.58 1.99
N ALA A 270 30.40 2.55 1.08
CA ALA A 270 30.69 2.70 -0.35
C ALA A 270 31.35 4.05 -0.68
N ALA A 271 30.94 5.12 -0.02
CA ALA A 271 31.58 6.43 -0.16
C ALA A 271 33.03 6.43 0.33
N GLU A 272 33.32 5.77 1.46
CA GLU A 272 34.68 5.62 1.97
C GLU A 272 35.60 4.84 1.02
N GLN A 273 35.09 3.74 0.46
CA GLN A 273 35.83 2.93 -0.52
C GLN A 273 36.17 3.70 -1.79
N LEU A 274 35.38 4.73 -2.13
CA LEU A 274 35.62 5.64 -3.24
C LEU A 274 36.50 6.85 -2.89
N GLY A 275 37.00 6.95 -1.64
CA GLY A 275 37.80 8.07 -1.16
C GLY A 275 36.97 9.34 -0.91
N LEU A 276 35.68 9.20 -0.64
CA LEU A 276 34.75 10.31 -0.40
C LEU A 276 34.46 10.52 1.10
N SER A 277 35.30 10.03 2.00
CA SER A 277 35.16 10.23 3.45
C SER A 277 35.00 11.70 3.80
N GLY A 278 33.97 12.05 4.58
CA GLY A 278 33.65 13.41 4.98
C GLY A 278 33.10 14.31 3.87
N LYS A 279 32.83 13.75 2.68
CA LYS A 279 32.27 14.49 1.53
C LYS A 279 30.86 14.01 1.15
N VAL A 280 30.24 13.15 1.93
CA VAL A 280 28.92 12.60 1.65
C VAL A 280 28.02 12.73 2.86
N ASP A 281 26.87 13.34 2.66
CA ASP A 281 25.77 13.34 3.63
C ASP A 281 24.70 12.36 3.15
N VAL A 282 24.23 11.50 4.05
CA VAL A 282 23.13 10.56 3.79
C VAL A 282 22.07 10.72 4.85
N ARG A 283 20.82 10.84 4.43
CA ARG A 283 19.67 10.87 5.35
C ARG A 283 18.44 10.23 4.73
N LEU A 284 17.55 9.73 5.58
CA LEU A 284 16.19 9.43 5.14
C LEU A 284 15.55 10.69 4.55
N LYS A 285 14.87 10.54 3.41
CA LYS A 285 14.06 11.63 2.88
C LYS A 285 12.95 11.97 3.86
N PRO A 286 12.80 13.20 4.30
CA PRO A 286 11.68 13.61 5.14
C PRO A 286 10.34 13.31 4.46
N ARG A 287 9.41 12.66 5.16
CA ARG A 287 8.04 12.42 4.71
C ARG A 287 7.06 12.61 5.87
N LYS A 288 5.76 12.78 5.54
CA LYS A 288 4.71 13.08 6.52
C LYS A 288 4.10 11.85 7.19
N SER A 289 4.47 10.67 6.76
CA SER A 289 4.11 9.39 7.40
C SER A 289 5.37 8.56 7.61
N PRO A 290 5.39 7.61 8.55
CA PRO A 290 6.51 6.70 8.75
C PRO A 290 6.86 5.91 7.49
N TYR A 291 8.09 5.40 7.41
CA TYR A 291 8.49 4.44 6.39
C TYR A 291 7.95 3.04 6.73
N MET A 292 7.56 2.30 5.72
CA MET A 292 7.04 0.94 5.88
C MET A 292 8.16 -0.07 5.99
N GLN A 293 8.14 -0.86 7.05
CA GLN A 293 9.06 -1.99 7.25
C GLN A 293 8.48 -3.25 6.61
N SER A 294 9.36 -4.22 6.31
CA SER A 294 8.96 -5.52 5.76
C SER A 294 8.36 -6.43 6.82
N PHE A 295 7.47 -7.33 6.39
CA PHE A 295 6.88 -8.36 7.26
C PHE A 295 6.56 -9.63 6.48
N THR A 296 6.37 -10.73 7.22
CA THR A 296 5.75 -11.98 6.73
C THR A 296 4.82 -12.54 7.79
N VAL A 297 3.75 -13.18 7.34
CA VAL A 297 2.87 -14.04 8.14
C VAL A 297 3.16 -15.49 7.75
N GLU A 298 3.21 -16.39 8.72
CA GLU A 298 3.47 -17.81 8.46
C GLU A 298 2.35 -18.42 7.60
N GLU A 299 2.72 -19.24 6.62
CA GLU A 299 1.76 -19.85 5.69
C GLU A 299 0.79 -20.82 6.39
N ASP A 300 1.15 -21.34 7.56
CA ASP A 300 0.29 -22.21 8.38
C ASP A 300 -0.54 -21.43 9.42
N HIS A 301 -0.45 -20.10 9.46
CA HIS A 301 -1.23 -19.27 10.36
C HIS A 301 -2.74 -19.50 10.14
N PRO A 302 -3.57 -19.61 11.21
CA PRO A 302 -5.01 -19.91 11.10
C PRO A 302 -5.76 -19.00 10.12
N LEU A 303 -5.48 -17.69 10.12
CA LEU A 303 -6.08 -16.74 9.18
C LEU A 303 -5.82 -17.14 7.71
N VAL A 304 -4.59 -17.54 7.39
CA VAL A 304 -4.20 -17.96 6.03
C VAL A 304 -4.94 -19.23 5.62
N LYS A 305 -4.90 -20.25 6.50
CA LYS A 305 -5.55 -21.55 6.24
C LYS A 305 -7.07 -21.43 6.06
N ILE A 306 -7.73 -20.69 6.94
CA ILE A 306 -9.18 -20.49 6.85
C ILE A 306 -9.54 -19.79 5.55
N LEU A 307 -8.82 -18.73 5.18
CA LEU A 307 -9.10 -18.01 3.93
C LEU A 307 -8.88 -18.92 2.70
N GLN A 308 -7.82 -19.72 2.69
CA GLN A 308 -7.55 -20.70 1.62
C GLN A 308 -8.65 -21.75 1.49
N GLU A 309 -9.13 -22.31 2.61
CA GLU A 309 -10.20 -23.30 2.65
C GLU A 309 -11.53 -22.72 2.18
N GLU A 310 -11.85 -21.48 2.59
CA GLU A 310 -13.08 -20.81 2.14
C GLU A 310 -13.00 -20.39 0.68
N PHE A 311 -11.84 -19.98 0.19
CA PHE A 311 -11.64 -19.75 -1.23
C PHE A 311 -11.86 -21.02 -2.05
N TYR A 312 -11.29 -22.15 -1.61
CA TYR A 312 -11.52 -23.44 -2.25
C TYR A 312 -13.00 -23.84 -2.23
N SER A 313 -13.67 -23.65 -1.10
CA SER A 313 -15.11 -23.94 -0.94
C SER A 313 -15.99 -23.12 -1.91
N VAL A 314 -15.61 -21.87 -2.20
CA VAL A 314 -16.37 -20.98 -3.09
C VAL A 314 -16.03 -21.23 -4.56
N THR A 315 -14.77 -21.51 -4.88
CA THR A 315 -14.27 -21.49 -6.27
C THR A 315 -13.90 -22.86 -6.82
N GLY A 316 -13.66 -23.85 -5.96
CA GLY A 316 -13.09 -25.14 -6.32
C GLY A 316 -11.61 -25.09 -6.73
N LYS A 317 -10.90 -23.99 -6.43
CA LYS A 317 -9.50 -23.77 -6.78
C LYS A 317 -8.65 -23.56 -5.54
N ASP A 318 -7.39 -24.00 -5.61
CA ASP A 318 -6.41 -23.69 -4.58
C ASP A 318 -6.02 -22.21 -4.63
N LEU A 319 -5.69 -21.62 -3.46
CA LEU A 319 -5.20 -20.26 -3.30
C LEU A 319 -3.77 -20.30 -2.73
N PRO A 320 -2.73 -20.25 -3.55
CA PRO A 320 -1.35 -20.30 -3.06
C PRO A 320 -0.97 -19.02 -2.31
N CYS A 321 -0.05 -19.16 -1.34
CA CYS A 321 0.58 -18.00 -0.72
C CYS A 321 1.50 -17.28 -1.69
N ALA A 322 1.59 -15.96 -1.55
CA ALA A 322 2.48 -15.09 -2.30
C ALA A 322 3.18 -14.09 -1.38
N TYR A 323 4.31 -13.58 -1.88
CA TYR A 323 5.13 -12.57 -1.21
C TYR A 323 5.41 -11.44 -2.18
N ASP A 324 5.11 -10.23 -1.78
CA ASP A 324 5.17 -9.07 -2.68
C ASP A 324 6.50 -8.32 -2.59
N ALA A 325 6.91 -7.80 -3.72
CA ALA A 325 8.10 -6.97 -3.83
C ALA A 325 7.85 -5.48 -3.51
N SER A 326 6.58 -5.08 -3.38
CA SER A 326 6.14 -3.72 -3.07
C SER A 326 5.81 -3.53 -1.59
N VAL A 327 5.17 -2.44 -1.26
CA VAL A 327 4.59 -2.09 0.04
C VAL A 327 3.13 -1.74 -0.13
N CYS A 328 2.33 -1.94 0.91
CA CYS A 328 0.95 -1.46 1.02
C CYS A 328 0.60 -1.25 2.50
N ASP A 329 -0.62 -0.86 2.80
CA ASP A 329 -1.08 -0.61 4.18
C ASP A 329 -1.00 -1.84 5.10
N SER A 330 -0.94 -3.07 4.54
CA SER A 330 -0.67 -4.29 5.30
C SER A 330 0.64 -4.24 6.10
N ASN A 331 1.67 -3.54 5.58
CA ASN A 331 2.93 -3.33 6.30
C ASN A 331 2.71 -2.58 7.62
N ILE A 332 1.81 -1.60 7.61
CA ILE A 332 1.52 -0.78 8.80
C ILE A 332 0.82 -1.65 9.86
N LEU A 333 -0.18 -2.42 9.46
CA LEU A 333 -0.93 -3.29 10.36
C LEU A 333 -0.04 -4.35 11.02
N ALA A 334 0.78 -5.01 10.19
CA ALA A 334 1.67 -6.07 10.66
C ALA A 334 2.78 -5.55 11.57
N VAL A 335 3.43 -4.43 11.21
CA VAL A 335 4.63 -3.97 11.91
C VAL A 335 4.30 -3.03 13.05
N SER A 336 3.41 -2.04 12.83
CA SER A 336 3.10 -1.06 13.88
C SER A 336 2.19 -1.60 14.96
N LEU A 337 1.31 -2.55 14.62
CA LEU A 337 0.29 -3.09 15.54
C LEU A 337 0.48 -4.57 15.87
N GLY A 338 1.36 -5.28 15.15
CA GLY A 338 1.57 -6.72 15.34
C GLY A 338 0.36 -7.57 14.92
N ILE A 339 -0.53 -7.05 14.08
CA ILE A 339 -1.74 -7.75 13.64
C ILE A 339 -1.37 -8.68 12.48
N PRO A 340 -1.65 -10.00 12.56
CA PRO A 340 -1.52 -10.88 11.41
C PRO A 340 -2.49 -10.44 10.31
N VAL A 341 -1.94 -10.14 9.14
CA VAL A 341 -2.70 -9.61 8.00
C VAL A 341 -2.46 -10.43 6.75
N VAL A 342 -3.52 -10.69 6.01
CA VAL A 342 -3.47 -11.22 4.65
C VAL A 342 -4.02 -10.20 3.67
N THR A 343 -3.43 -10.18 2.48
CA THR A 343 -3.90 -9.32 1.38
C THR A 343 -4.53 -10.19 0.32
N PHE A 344 -5.82 -10.02 0.11
CA PHE A 344 -6.64 -10.81 -0.83
C PHE A 344 -7.85 -9.98 -1.28
N GLY A 345 -8.13 -9.94 -2.57
CA GLY A 345 -9.28 -9.24 -3.14
C GLY A 345 -9.41 -9.44 -4.65
N PRO A 346 -10.45 -8.87 -5.28
CA PRO A 346 -10.67 -9.01 -6.72
C PRO A 346 -9.50 -8.44 -7.51
N SER A 347 -9.14 -9.10 -8.58
CA SER A 347 -8.10 -8.69 -9.52
C SER A 347 -8.65 -8.32 -10.88
N GLY A 348 -7.76 -7.91 -11.76
CA GLY A 348 -8.09 -7.53 -13.12
C GLY A 348 -6.85 -7.33 -13.97
N GLY A 349 -6.73 -6.17 -14.57
CA GLY A 349 -5.52 -5.82 -15.32
C GLY A 349 -5.38 -4.31 -15.52
N ASN A 350 -4.19 -3.93 -15.98
CA ASN A 350 -3.77 -2.55 -16.17
C ASN A 350 -3.77 -1.70 -14.90
N MET A 351 -3.42 -2.31 -13.75
CA MET A 351 -3.26 -1.60 -12.49
C MET A 351 -2.41 -0.34 -12.67
N HIS A 352 -2.84 0.79 -12.11
CA HIS A 352 -2.21 2.12 -12.24
C HIS A 352 -2.04 2.60 -13.69
N GLY A 353 -2.75 1.99 -14.63
CA GLY A 353 -2.64 2.31 -16.06
C GLY A 353 -3.98 2.64 -16.72
N ASP A 354 -3.88 3.13 -17.97
CA ASP A 354 -5.06 3.40 -18.78
C ASP A 354 -5.85 2.12 -19.05
N ASN A 355 -7.18 2.24 -19.06
CA ASN A 355 -8.11 1.13 -19.30
C ASN A 355 -7.98 0.01 -18.26
N GLU A 356 -7.78 0.37 -16.99
CA GLU A 356 -7.90 -0.54 -15.88
C GLU A 356 -9.26 -1.24 -15.90
N TYR A 357 -9.27 -2.53 -15.54
CA TYR A 357 -10.49 -3.32 -15.49
C TYR A 357 -10.45 -4.36 -14.38
N GLY A 358 -11.64 -4.74 -13.90
CA GLY A 358 -11.86 -5.87 -12.99
C GLY A 358 -12.87 -6.87 -13.54
N TYR A 359 -13.13 -7.93 -12.78
CA TYR A 359 -14.09 -8.99 -13.13
C TYR A 359 -15.22 -9.09 -12.10
N ALA A 360 -16.48 -8.93 -12.56
CA ALA A 360 -17.66 -9.01 -11.71
C ALA A 360 -17.77 -10.32 -10.90
N TRP A 361 -17.37 -11.44 -11.49
CA TRP A 361 -17.40 -12.74 -10.82
C TRP A 361 -16.37 -12.83 -9.69
N GLN A 362 -15.21 -12.17 -9.79
CA GLN A 362 -14.23 -12.11 -8.72
C GLN A 362 -14.73 -11.27 -7.55
N VAL A 363 -15.35 -10.11 -7.82
CA VAL A 363 -15.95 -9.26 -6.78
C VAL A 363 -16.98 -10.05 -5.97
N LYS A 364 -17.85 -10.82 -6.63
CA LYS A 364 -18.83 -11.69 -5.95
C LYS A 364 -18.18 -12.78 -5.12
N ASN A 365 -17.20 -13.48 -5.69
CA ASN A 365 -16.50 -14.55 -4.97
C ASN A 365 -15.77 -14.00 -3.74
N CYS A 366 -15.11 -12.84 -3.84
CA CYS A 366 -14.43 -12.23 -2.70
C CYS A 366 -15.42 -11.86 -1.58
N GLY A 367 -16.59 -11.32 -1.89
CA GLY A 367 -17.62 -11.05 -0.89
C GLY A 367 -18.05 -12.31 -0.15
N GLU A 368 -18.24 -13.43 -0.85
CA GLU A 368 -18.58 -14.71 -0.22
C GLU A 368 -17.41 -15.32 0.58
N VAL A 369 -16.17 -15.22 0.06
CA VAL A 369 -14.97 -15.68 0.78
C VAL A 369 -14.77 -14.88 2.06
N TYR A 370 -14.88 -13.54 2.02
CA TYR A 370 -14.75 -12.73 3.22
C TYR A 370 -15.81 -13.08 4.26
N ARG A 371 -17.08 -13.20 3.84
CA ARG A 371 -18.18 -13.56 4.72
C ARG A 371 -17.89 -14.88 5.45
N ARG A 372 -17.50 -15.93 4.73
CA ARG A 372 -17.21 -17.25 5.30
C ARG A 372 -15.97 -17.23 6.19
N THR A 373 -14.90 -16.54 5.76
CA THR A 373 -13.67 -16.39 6.55
C THR A 373 -13.96 -15.71 7.88
N VAL A 374 -14.72 -14.60 7.86
CA VAL A 374 -15.13 -13.86 9.06
C VAL A 374 -15.97 -14.74 9.99
N ALA A 375 -16.93 -15.51 9.45
CA ALA A 375 -17.73 -16.45 10.26
C ALA A 375 -16.84 -17.42 11.04
N ARG A 376 -15.88 -18.05 10.39
CA ARG A 376 -14.98 -19.01 11.03
C ARG A 376 -14.03 -18.37 12.03
N LEU A 377 -13.45 -17.21 11.71
CA LEU A 377 -12.58 -16.48 12.64
C LEU A 377 -13.32 -16.02 13.89
N LEU A 378 -14.63 -15.76 13.80
CA LEU A 378 -15.48 -15.27 14.87
C LEU A 378 -16.40 -16.36 15.46
N SER A 379 -16.29 -17.61 15.04
CA SER A 379 -17.07 -18.73 15.62
C SER A 379 -16.59 -19.18 16.99
N GLY A 380 -15.35 -18.79 17.37
CA GLY A 380 -14.68 -19.28 18.59
C GLY A 380 -14.03 -20.66 18.41
N GLU A 381 -13.95 -21.19 17.19
CA GLU A 381 -13.31 -22.48 16.89
C GLU A 381 -11.81 -22.36 16.54
N VAL A 382 -11.23 -21.14 16.64
CA VAL A 382 -9.84 -20.82 16.24
C VAL A 382 -9.01 -20.39 17.44
#